data_009a53b969db3f55f79ab40df052054c
#
_entry.id   009a53b969db3f55f79ab40df052054c
#
_cell.length_a   1.000
_cell.length_b   1.000
_cell.length_c   1.000
_cell.angle_alpha   90.00
_cell.angle_beta   90.00
_cell.angle_gamma   90.00
#
_symmetry.space_group_name_H-M   'P 1'
#
loop_
_entity.id
_entity.type
_entity.pdbx_description
1 polymer ?
#
loop_
_entity_poly.entity_id
_entity_poly.type
_entity_poly.pdbx_seq_one_letter_code
_entity_poly.pdbx_strand_id
1 'polypeptide(L)'
;MISASSYLDRAPAVAAAGATYVARWTILDLGRLRRSIVEALQHDGIAFIEVISPCPIYYGRFNRRGEAIDELRFYRDNTEVKNFAPLDECRLRMGQKIVVGKFVERQEPTLVEQLGRELPRKAQAGVAKDPTPVVP
;
A
#
# COMPACT_ATOMS: atom_id res chain seq x y z
N MET A 1 16.48 21.63 -3.72
CA MET A 1 15.61 20.88 -4.66
C MET A 1 15.89 19.40 -4.42
N ILE A 2 14.97 18.67 -3.80
CA ILE A 2 15.12 17.22 -3.61
C ILE A 2 14.91 16.60 -5.00
N SER A 3 15.94 15.93 -5.50
CA SER A 3 15.92 15.32 -6.85
C SER A 3 14.80 14.27 -6.92
N ALA A 4 13.97 14.34 -7.96
CA ALA A 4 12.92 13.37 -8.25
C ALA A 4 13.44 11.94 -8.52
N SER A 5 14.75 11.76 -8.68
CA SER A 5 15.39 10.47 -8.97
C SER A 5 15.51 9.53 -7.76
N SER A 6 15.20 10.00 -6.54
CA SER A 6 15.31 9.19 -5.33
C SER A 6 13.94 8.69 -4.79
N TYR A 7 12.86 8.89 -5.53
CA TYR A 7 11.56 8.35 -5.15
C TYR A 7 11.52 6.85 -5.45
N LEU A 8 11.65 6.05 -4.40
CA LEU A 8 11.35 4.63 -4.51
C LEU A 8 9.83 4.48 -4.69
N ASP A 9 9.41 4.02 -5.85
CA ASP A 9 8.02 3.65 -6.13
C ASP A 9 7.65 2.41 -5.30
N ARG A 10 7.21 2.63 -4.07
CA ARG A 10 7.00 1.57 -3.07
C ARG A 10 5.93 0.58 -3.50
N ALA A 11 4.77 1.06 -3.96
CA ALA A 11 3.67 0.18 -4.33
C ALA A 11 4.06 -0.78 -5.48
N PRO A 12 4.62 -0.33 -6.62
CA PRO A 12 5.15 -1.23 -7.64
C PRO A 12 6.27 -2.15 -7.16
N ALA A 13 7.19 -1.65 -6.32
CA ALA A 13 8.29 -2.45 -5.81
C ALA A 13 7.81 -3.60 -4.92
N VAL A 14 6.88 -3.33 -4.00
CA VAL A 14 6.31 -4.34 -3.09
C VAL A 14 5.46 -5.35 -3.85
N ALA A 15 4.70 -4.91 -4.87
CA ALA A 15 3.97 -5.80 -5.76
C ALA A 15 4.90 -6.76 -6.53
N ALA A 16 6.02 -6.23 -7.05
CA ALA A 16 7.03 -7.04 -7.74
C ALA A 16 7.77 -8.00 -6.79
N ALA A 17 7.89 -7.63 -5.51
CA ALA A 17 8.45 -8.49 -4.46
C ALA A 17 7.48 -9.61 -4.00
N GLY A 18 6.26 -9.68 -4.56
CA GLY A 18 5.32 -10.77 -4.29
C GLY A 18 4.22 -10.45 -3.28
N ALA A 19 3.98 -9.17 -2.94
CA ALA A 19 2.82 -8.82 -2.13
C ALA A 19 1.52 -9.18 -2.84
N THR A 20 0.62 -9.80 -2.10
CA THR A 20 -0.66 -10.34 -2.61
C THR A 20 -1.80 -9.35 -2.51
N TYR A 21 -1.66 -8.31 -1.69
CA TYR A 21 -2.57 -7.17 -1.62
C TYR A 21 -1.76 -5.87 -1.63
N VAL A 22 -1.98 -5.00 -2.64
CA VAL A 22 -1.30 -3.69 -2.73
C VAL A 22 -2.30 -2.62 -3.09
N ALA A 23 -2.38 -1.58 -2.27
CA ALA A 23 -3.24 -0.42 -2.52
C ALA A 23 -2.50 0.89 -2.22
N ARG A 24 -2.94 1.96 -2.88
CA ARG A 24 -2.51 3.34 -2.61
C ARG A 24 -3.72 4.24 -2.55
N TRP A 25 -3.77 5.08 -1.52
CA TRP A 25 -4.82 6.08 -1.37
C TRP A 25 -4.24 7.42 -0.90
N THR A 26 -4.96 8.49 -1.15
CA THR A 26 -4.68 9.78 -0.49
C THR A 26 -5.51 9.90 0.78
N ILE A 27 -5.13 10.82 1.66
CA ILE A 27 -5.93 11.14 2.86
C ILE A 27 -7.31 11.75 2.51
N LEU A 28 -7.54 12.14 1.26
CA LEU A 28 -8.83 12.65 0.80
C LEU A 28 -9.85 11.52 0.55
N ASP A 29 -9.38 10.29 0.35
CA ASP A 29 -10.18 9.10 0.06
C ASP A 29 -10.42 8.22 1.30
N LEU A 30 -10.77 8.82 2.44
CA LEU A 30 -10.89 8.11 3.73
C LEU A 30 -11.81 6.89 3.68
N GLY A 31 -12.92 6.96 2.94
CA GLY A 31 -13.85 5.84 2.82
C GLY A 31 -13.24 4.63 2.12
N ARG A 32 -12.48 4.85 1.04
CA ARG A 32 -11.78 3.80 0.30
C ARG A 32 -10.57 3.29 1.08
N LEU A 33 -9.80 4.17 1.70
CA LEU A 33 -8.67 3.82 2.56
C LEU A 33 -9.12 2.92 3.71
N ARG A 34 -10.19 3.30 4.44
CA ARG A 34 -10.74 2.47 5.51
C ARG A 34 -11.13 1.08 5.02
N ARG A 35 -11.80 0.99 3.87
CA ARG A 35 -12.19 -0.30 3.27
C ARG A 35 -10.96 -1.15 2.96
N SER A 36 -9.94 -0.57 2.31
CA SER A 36 -8.70 -1.26 2.00
C SER A 36 -7.96 -1.75 3.26
N ILE A 37 -8.00 -1.00 4.36
CA ILE A 37 -7.42 -1.44 5.64
C ILE A 37 -8.16 -2.67 6.17
N VAL A 38 -9.50 -2.66 6.15
CA VAL A 38 -10.30 -3.81 6.60
C VAL A 38 -10.03 -5.03 5.72
N GLU A 39 -10.01 -4.86 4.40
CA GLU A 39 -9.68 -5.93 3.45
C GLU A 39 -8.28 -6.49 3.70
N ALA A 40 -7.29 -5.62 3.91
CA ALA A 40 -5.91 -6.02 4.18
C ALA A 40 -5.75 -6.80 5.49
N LEU A 41 -6.52 -6.47 6.53
CA LEU A 41 -6.50 -7.20 7.80
C LEU A 41 -7.15 -8.58 7.70
N GLN A 42 -8.03 -8.78 6.73
CA GLN A 42 -8.70 -10.06 6.46
C GLN A 42 -7.99 -10.88 5.37
N HIS A 43 -6.97 -10.29 4.76
CA HIS A 43 -6.26 -10.90 3.64
C HIS A 43 -5.19 -11.88 4.13
N ASP A 44 -5.21 -13.09 3.58
CA ASP A 44 -4.15 -14.08 3.82
C ASP A 44 -2.97 -13.81 2.89
N GLY A 45 -1.85 -13.37 3.48
CA GLY A 45 -0.64 -13.05 2.72
C GLY A 45 -0.02 -11.71 3.11
N ILE A 46 0.80 -11.15 2.21
CA ILE A 46 1.45 -9.85 2.42
C ILE A 46 0.53 -8.74 1.90
N ALA A 47 0.04 -7.89 2.79
CA ALA A 47 -0.72 -6.70 2.45
C ALA A 47 0.12 -5.43 2.63
N PHE A 48 0.08 -4.54 1.65
CA PHE A 48 0.74 -3.25 1.68
C PHE A 48 -0.22 -2.13 1.27
N ILE A 49 -0.38 -1.13 2.12
CA ILE A 49 -1.17 0.07 1.82
C ILE A 49 -0.29 1.30 1.94
N GLU A 50 -0.12 2.00 0.83
CA GLU A 50 0.56 3.30 0.79
C GLU A 50 -0.46 4.43 0.94
N VAL A 51 -0.22 5.33 1.91
CA VAL A 51 -1.06 6.50 2.13
C VAL A 51 -0.29 7.76 1.79
N ILE A 52 -0.76 8.50 0.79
CA ILE A 52 -0.18 9.78 0.41
C ILE A 52 -0.85 10.88 1.23
N SER A 53 -0.03 11.60 1.97
CA SER A 53 -0.46 12.71 2.83
C SER A 53 0.38 13.96 2.55
N PRO A 54 -0.21 15.16 2.55
CA PRO A 54 0.55 16.40 2.44
C PRO A 54 1.46 16.60 3.66
N CYS A 55 2.59 17.26 3.43
CA CYS A 55 3.51 17.68 4.48
C CYS A 55 3.74 19.19 4.38
N PRO A 56 2.84 20.03 4.92
CA PRO A 56 2.90 21.48 4.74
C PRO A 56 4.13 22.12 5.38
N ILE A 57 4.66 21.54 6.45
CA ILE A 57 5.78 22.12 7.20
C ILE A 57 7.10 21.96 6.43
N TYR A 58 7.42 20.75 5.98
CA TYR A 58 8.68 20.52 5.25
C TYR A 58 8.51 20.65 3.75
N TYR A 59 7.68 19.80 3.16
CA TYR A 59 7.55 19.74 1.72
C TYR A 59 6.92 20.98 1.12
N GLY A 60 5.85 21.51 1.73
CA GLY A 60 5.15 22.70 1.26
C GLY A 60 6.04 23.93 1.28
N ARG A 61 6.72 24.19 2.41
CA ARG A 61 7.63 25.35 2.55
C ARG A 61 8.84 25.27 1.64
N PHE A 62 9.52 24.12 1.57
CA PHE A 62 10.72 23.95 0.73
C PHE A 62 10.40 24.05 -0.76
N ASN A 63 9.22 23.64 -1.18
CA ASN A 63 8.83 23.66 -2.59
C ASN A 63 7.95 24.85 -2.96
N ARG A 64 7.76 25.83 -2.04
CA ARG A 64 6.94 27.04 -2.24
C ARG A 64 5.53 26.73 -2.76
N ARG A 65 4.90 25.66 -2.24
CA ARG A 65 3.58 25.20 -2.68
C ARG A 65 2.40 25.90 -2.03
N GLY A 66 2.61 27.03 -1.33
CA GLY A 66 1.56 27.75 -0.66
C GLY A 66 1.21 27.19 0.72
N GLU A 67 -0.06 27.29 1.10
CA GLU A 67 -0.58 26.81 2.37
C GLU A 67 -1.02 25.34 2.31
N ALA A 68 -1.32 24.73 3.45
CA ALA A 68 -1.78 23.34 3.54
C ALA A 68 -3.03 23.06 2.68
N ILE A 69 -3.91 24.05 2.55
CA ILE A 69 -5.12 23.94 1.73
C ILE A 69 -4.79 23.81 0.23
N ASP A 70 -3.70 24.44 -0.23
CA ASP A 70 -3.30 24.38 -1.62
C ASP A 70 -2.71 23.01 -1.97
N GLU A 71 -2.03 22.36 -1.01
CA GLU A 71 -1.60 20.97 -1.16
C GLU A 71 -2.79 20.00 -1.24
N LEU A 72 -3.83 20.18 -0.42
CA LEU A 72 -5.03 19.37 -0.49
C LEU A 72 -5.76 19.55 -1.83
N ARG A 73 -5.86 20.78 -2.34
CA ARG A 73 -6.40 21.07 -3.67
C ARG A 73 -5.58 20.38 -4.76
N PHE A 74 -4.24 20.45 -4.65
CA PHE A 74 -3.36 19.78 -5.58
C PHE A 74 -3.62 18.26 -5.63
N TYR A 75 -3.73 17.59 -4.49
CA TYR A 75 -4.04 16.15 -4.46
C TYR A 75 -5.44 15.86 -5.05
N ARG A 76 -6.44 16.67 -4.71
CA ARG A 76 -7.78 16.51 -5.28
C ARG A 76 -7.79 16.59 -6.81
N ASP A 77 -7.08 17.57 -7.37
CA ASP A 77 -7.12 17.87 -8.80
C ASP A 77 -6.16 16.99 -9.62
N ASN A 78 -5.15 16.41 -8.96
CA ASN A 78 -4.12 15.59 -9.62
C ASN A 78 -4.15 14.11 -9.25
N THR A 79 -5.17 13.64 -8.57
CA THR A 79 -5.34 12.22 -8.24
C THR A 79 -6.34 11.58 -9.21
N GLU A 80 -6.02 10.37 -9.67
CA GLU A 80 -6.89 9.54 -10.50
C GLU A 80 -7.05 8.15 -9.90
N VAL A 81 -8.30 7.69 -9.78
CA VAL A 81 -8.59 6.37 -9.21
C VAL A 81 -8.62 5.33 -10.31
N LYS A 82 -7.67 4.38 -10.28
CA LYS A 82 -7.58 3.24 -11.19
C LYS A 82 -7.30 1.97 -10.40
N ASN A 83 -8.31 1.14 -10.21
CA ASN A 83 -8.09 -0.20 -9.64
C ASN A 83 -7.46 -1.12 -10.69
N PHE A 84 -6.55 -1.98 -10.23
CA PHE A 84 -5.83 -2.95 -11.06
C PHE A 84 -5.06 -2.32 -12.23
N ALA A 85 -4.62 -1.07 -12.05
CA ALA A 85 -3.76 -0.41 -13.02
C ALA A 85 -2.43 -1.18 -13.19
N PRO A 86 -1.86 -1.21 -14.42
CA PRO A 86 -0.52 -1.74 -14.66
C PRO A 86 0.51 -1.08 -13.74
N LEU A 87 1.48 -1.84 -13.24
CA LEU A 87 2.44 -1.35 -12.24
C LEU A 87 3.31 -0.19 -12.75
N ASP A 88 3.53 -0.08 -14.03
CA ASP A 88 4.25 1.04 -14.67
C ASP A 88 3.45 2.34 -14.65
N GLU A 89 2.11 2.27 -14.74
CA GLU A 89 1.21 3.41 -14.56
C GLU A 89 1.11 3.86 -13.10
N CYS A 90 1.35 2.96 -12.16
CA CYS A 90 1.33 3.26 -10.72
C CYS A 90 2.54 4.05 -10.24
N ARG A 91 3.54 4.31 -11.10
CA ARG A 91 4.74 5.07 -10.75
C ARG A 91 4.42 6.52 -10.47
N LEU A 92 5.02 7.05 -9.40
CA LEU A 92 4.92 8.47 -9.06
C LEU A 92 5.92 9.27 -9.90
N ARG A 93 5.40 10.09 -10.83
CA ARG A 93 6.23 10.93 -11.70
C ARG A 93 5.84 12.40 -11.58
N MET A 94 6.84 13.26 -11.58
CA MET A 94 6.60 14.71 -11.58
C MET A 94 5.81 15.12 -12.83
N GLY A 95 4.77 15.95 -12.62
CA GLY A 95 3.94 16.46 -13.73
C GLY A 95 2.90 15.47 -14.28
N GLN A 96 2.79 14.29 -13.70
CA GLN A 96 1.74 13.33 -14.02
C GLN A 96 0.72 13.23 -12.90
N LYS A 97 -0.46 12.71 -13.22
CA LYS A 97 -1.49 12.40 -12.21
C LYS A 97 -1.01 11.29 -11.29
N ILE A 98 -1.39 11.40 -10.03
CA ILE A 98 -1.14 10.38 -9.01
C ILE A 98 -2.20 9.31 -9.15
N VAL A 99 -1.81 8.14 -9.63
CA VAL A 99 -2.71 6.99 -9.69
C VAL A 99 -2.86 6.39 -8.30
N VAL A 100 -4.11 6.26 -7.84
CA VAL A 100 -4.48 5.60 -6.59
C VAL A 100 -5.50 4.50 -6.87
N GLY A 101 -5.59 3.53 -5.97
CA GLY A 101 -6.48 2.40 -6.10
C GLY A 101 -5.92 1.14 -5.45
N LYS A 102 -6.65 0.05 -5.59
CA LYS A 102 -6.19 -1.29 -5.30
C LYS A 102 -5.47 -1.81 -6.56
N PHE A 103 -4.17 -2.02 -6.49
CA PHE A 103 -3.35 -2.42 -7.64
C PHE A 103 -3.21 -3.93 -7.77
N VAL A 104 -3.08 -4.61 -6.62
CA VAL A 104 -2.93 -6.06 -6.55
C VAL A 104 -3.90 -6.62 -5.52
N GLU A 105 -4.58 -7.69 -5.89
CA GLU A 105 -5.37 -8.54 -4.99
C GLU A 105 -5.33 -9.95 -5.53
N ARG A 106 -4.59 -10.85 -4.87
CA ARG A 106 -4.41 -12.24 -5.27
C ARG A 106 -4.56 -13.13 -4.05
N GLN A 107 -5.17 -14.28 -4.24
CA GLN A 107 -5.23 -15.34 -3.23
C GLN A 107 -4.07 -16.30 -3.50
N GLU A 108 -3.11 -16.33 -2.60
CA GLU A 108 -1.97 -17.26 -2.67
C GLU A 108 -1.82 -17.97 -1.31
N PRO A 109 -1.31 -19.21 -1.31
CA PRO A 109 -1.08 -19.92 -0.06
C PRO A 109 -0.12 -19.14 0.83
N THR A 110 -0.44 -19.04 2.11
CA THR A 110 0.43 -18.40 3.09
C THR A 110 1.74 -19.18 3.25
N LEU A 111 2.79 -18.53 3.77
CA LEU A 111 4.06 -19.20 4.07
C LEU A 111 3.86 -20.40 5.00
N VAL A 112 2.97 -20.28 5.98
CA VAL A 112 2.65 -21.37 6.92
C VAL A 112 2.01 -22.55 6.20
N GLU A 113 1.10 -22.32 5.27
CA GLU A 113 0.48 -23.37 4.47
C GLU A 113 1.48 -24.03 3.52
N GLN A 114 2.36 -23.25 2.90
CA GLN A 114 3.42 -23.79 2.03
C GLN A 114 4.41 -24.64 2.83
N LEU A 115 4.91 -24.15 3.95
CA LEU A 115 5.77 -24.90 4.84
C LEU A 115 5.08 -26.16 5.38
N GLY A 116 3.79 -26.08 5.73
CA GLY A 116 3.01 -27.21 6.18
C GLY A 116 2.87 -28.31 5.15
N ARG A 117 2.93 -28.00 3.84
CA ARG A 117 2.93 -28.99 2.75
C ARG A 117 4.30 -29.67 2.55
N GLU A 118 5.39 -28.93 2.80
CA GLU A 118 6.74 -29.40 2.54
C GLU A 118 7.40 -30.06 3.75
N LEU A 119 6.97 -29.74 4.97
CA LEU A 119 7.54 -30.31 6.19
C LEU A 119 6.99 -31.73 6.45
N PRO A 120 7.85 -32.71 6.81
CA PRO A 120 7.39 -34.04 7.17
C PRO A 120 6.48 -33.98 8.40
N ARG A 121 5.46 -34.86 8.44
CA ARG A 121 4.40 -34.90 9.47
C ARG A 121 4.88 -34.78 10.93
N LYS A 122 6.13 -35.21 11.23
CA LYS A 122 6.72 -35.07 12.58
C LYS A 122 7.07 -33.63 12.95
N ALA A 123 7.36 -32.74 11.99
CA ALA A 123 7.62 -31.34 12.25
C ALA A 123 6.32 -30.52 12.39
N GLN A 124 5.22 -31.01 11.79
CA GLN A 124 3.92 -30.34 11.89
C GLN A 124 3.27 -30.43 13.27
N ALA A 125 3.63 -31.42 14.08
CA ALA A 125 3.12 -31.59 15.44
C ALA A 125 3.65 -30.55 16.43
N GLY A 126 4.73 -29.83 16.09
CA GLY A 126 5.33 -28.78 16.93
C GLY A 126 4.74 -27.37 16.71
N VAL A 127 3.96 -27.19 15.64
CA VAL A 127 3.24 -25.92 15.36
C VAL A 127 1.80 -26.04 15.87
N ALA A 128 1.66 -26.36 17.15
CA ALA A 128 0.35 -26.31 17.80
C ALA A 128 -0.07 -24.85 17.87
N LYS A 129 -1.26 -24.58 17.36
CA LYS A 129 -2.00 -23.32 17.48
C LYS A 129 -1.95 -22.85 18.94
N ASP A 130 -1.18 -21.79 19.18
CA ASP A 130 -1.39 -21.00 20.38
C ASP A 130 -2.48 -19.97 20.07
N PRO A 131 -3.69 -20.14 20.57
CA PRO A 131 -4.71 -19.12 20.39
C PRO A 131 -4.42 -17.99 21.37
N THR A 132 -3.55 -17.07 21.00
CA THR A 132 -3.39 -15.84 21.75
C THR A 132 -4.72 -15.10 21.70
N PRO A 133 -5.40 -14.88 22.84
CA PRO A 133 -6.65 -14.14 22.85
C PRO A 133 -6.37 -12.70 22.44
N VAL A 134 -7.05 -12.24 21.39
CA VAL A 134 -7.12 -10.81 21.07
C VAL A 134 -7.81 -10.15 22.26
N VAL A 135 -7.04 -9.40 23.03
CA VAL A 135 -7.57 -8.58 24.15
C VAL A 135 -8.47 -7.49 23.55
N PRO A 136 -9.67 -7.27 24.11
CA PRO A 136 -10.65 -6.31 23.63
C PRO A 136 -10.20 -4.83 23.69
#